data_708343d54f000632df100dbbbf5a96a2
#
_entry.id   708343d54f000632df100dbbbf5a96a2
#
_cell.length_a   1.000
_cell.length_b   1.000
_cell.length_c   1.000
_cell.angle_alpha   90.00
_cell.angle_beta   90.00
_cell.angle_gamma   90.00
#
_symmetry.space_group_name_H-M   'P 1'
#
loop_
_entity.id
_entity.type
_entity.pdbx_description
1 polymer ?
#
loop_
_entity_poly.entity_id
_entity_poly.type
_entity_poly.pdbx_seq_one_letter_code
_entity_poly.pdbx_strand_id
1 'polypeptide(L)'
;NIGNEYKLSMYEMLKNIMYISKIEKAQILDILNKIDAELNTQRIYLRIMKNNKWIDERKFKIAIEQIYELGKILGGLIKYYAKDIKK
;
A
#
# COMPACT_ATOMS: atom_id res chain seq x y z
N ASN A 1 -8.06 13.88 -10.21
CA ASN A 1 -7.03 13.40 -11.10
C ASN A 1 -6.27 12.23 -10.49
N ILE A 2 -5.65 11.40 -11.32
CA ILE A 2 -5.03 10.15 -10.87
C ILE A 2 -3.90 10.41 -9.85
N GLY A 3 -3.15 11.47 -10.03
CA GLY A 3 -2.08 11.82 -9.10
C GLY A 3 -2.60 12.14 -7.71
N ASN A 4 -3.73 12.82 -7.61
CA ASN A 4 -4.35 13.14 -6.33
C ASN A 4 -4.93 11.89 -5.68
N GLU A 5 -5.55 11.01 -6.47
CA GLU A 5 -6.07 9.75 -5.97
C GLU A 5 -4.94 8.88 -5.39
N TYR A 6 -3.80 8.88 -6.05
CA TYR A 6 -2.63 8.15 -5.57
C TYR A 6 -2.19 8.66 -4.20
N LYS A 7 -2.08 9.98 -4.03
CA LYS A 7 -1.68 10.57 -2.75
C LYS A 7 -2.68 10.26 -1.64
N LEU A 8 -3.98 10.33 -1.95
CA LEU A 8 -5.02 10.02 -0.98
C LEU A 8 -4.96 8.55 -0.56
N SER A 9 -4.74 7.65 -1.51
CA SER A 9 -4.61 6.23 -1.21
C SER A 9 -3.44 5.95 -0.28
N MET A 10 -2.30 6.59 -0.55
CA MET A 10 -1.13 6.44 0.32
C MET A 10 -1.42 6.93 1.72
N TYR A 11 -2.10 8.07 1.84
CA TYR A 11 -2.47 8.65 3.12
C TYR A 11 -3.40 7.72 3.89
N GLU A 12 -4.39 7.16 3.21
CA GLU A 12 -5.32 6.21 3.81
C GLU A 12 -4.60 4.96 4.33
N MET A 13 -3.64 4.45 3.57
CA MET A 13 -2.86 3.30 3.99
C MET A 13 -2.08 3.58 5.26
N LEU A 14 -1.42 4.73 5.34
CA LEU A 14 -0.67 5.10 6.53
C LEU A 14 -1.58 5.28 7.73
N LYS A 15 -2.73 5.91 7.53
CA LYS A 15 -3.72 6.13 8.58
C LYS A 15 -4.22 4.80 9.13
N ASN A 16 -4.48 3.83 8.24
CA ASN A 16 -4.93 2.51 8.64
C ASN A 16 -3.86 1.77 9.43
N ILE A 17 -2.61 1.87 9.01
CA ILE A 17 -1.50 1.26 9.74
C ILE A 17 -1.40 1.82 11.16
N MET A 18 -1.55 3.12 11.32
CA MET A 18 -1.51 3.75 12.63
C MET A 18 -2.68 3.32 13.52
N TYR A 19 -3.80 2.99 12.92
CA TYR A 19 -5.01 2.56 13.64
C TYR A 19 -4.91 1.13 14.16
N ILE A 20 -4.03 0.34 13.60
CA ILE A 20 -3.89 -1.10 13.90
C ILE A 20 -3.76 -1.42 15.38
N SER A 21 -3.04 -0.59 16.13
CA SER A 21 -2.78 -0.85 17.55
C SER A 21 -4.03 -0.92 18.41
N LYS A 22 -5.17 -0.48 17.89
CA LYS A 22 -6.43 -0.42 18.64
C LYS A 22 -7.40 -1.54 18.29
N ILE A 23 -6.99 -2.50 17.46
CA ILE A 23 -7.89 -3.51 16.90
C ILE A 23 -7.36 -4.91 17.19
N GLU A 24 -8.29 -5.89 17.28
CA GLU A 24 -7.91 -7.29 17.47
C GLU A 24 -7.09 -7.83 16.28
N LYS A 25 -6.23 -8.81 16.57
CA LYS A 25 -5.27 -9.33 15.58
C LYS A 25 -5.91 -9.85 14.31
N ALA A 26 -7.04 -10.53 14.40
CA ALA A 26 -7.74 -11.04 13.22
C ALA A 26 -8.19 -9.90 12.31
N GLN A 27 -8.69 -8.82 12.92
CA GLN A 27 -9.11 -7.63 12.18
C GLN A 27 -7.91 -6.89 11.60
N ILE A 28 -6.80 -6.88 12.33
CA ILE A 28 -5.56 -6.29 11.84
C ILE A 28 -5.12 -6.96 10.55
N LEU A 29 -5.13 -8.28 10.52
CA LEU A 29 -4.72 -9.02 9.33
C LEU A 29 -5.62 -8.72 8.14
N ASP A 30 -6.93 -8.61 8.39
CA ASP A 30 -7.88 -8.27 7.33
C ASP A 30 -7.59 -6.88 6.76
N ILE A 31 -7.32 -5.91 7.62
CA ILE A 31 -6.99 -4.55 7.20
C ILE A 31 -5.69 -4.54 6.40
N LEU A 32 -4.67 -5.26 6.86
CA LEU A 32 -3.39 -5.33 6.16
C LEU A 32 -3.55 -5.92 4.76
N ASN A 33 -4.39 -6.95 4.61
CA ASN A 33 -4.65 -7.52 3.30
C ASN A 33 -5.37 -6.54 2.37
N LYS A 34 -6.25 -5.72 2.91
CA LYS A 34 -6.92 -4.69 2.13
C LYS A 34 -5.93 -3.62 1.67
N ILE A 35 -5.00 -3.25 2.54
CA ILE A 35 -3.96 -2.29 2.19
C ILE A 35 -3.06 -2.85 1.10
N ASP A 36 -2.74 -4.14 1.18
CA ASP A 36 -1.93 -4.81 0.16
C ASP A 36 -2.62 -4.76 -1.21
N ALA A 37 -3.92 -5.00 -1.24
CA ALA A 37 -4.70 -4.89 -2.47
C ALA A 37 -4.67 -3.46 -3.00
N GLU A 38 -4.73 -2.46 -2.11
CA GLU A 38 -4.67 -1.06 -2.49
C GLU A 38 -3.31 -0.71 -3.12
N LEU A 39 -2.22 -1.26 -2.59
CA LEU A 39 -0.90 -1.07 -3.18
C LEU A 39 -0.84 -1.60 -4.61
N ASN A 40 -1.46 -2.75 -4.86
CA ASN A 40 -1.52 -3.30 -6.20
C ASN A 40 -2.29 -2.39 -7.15
N THR A 41 -3.37 -1.79 -6.67
CA THR A 41 -4.14 -0.82 -7.44
C THR A 41 -3.29 0.39 -7.78
N GLN A 42 -2.49 0.87 -6.84
CA GLN A 42 -1.60 2.00 -7.08
C GLN A 42 -0.55 1.70 -8.14
N ARG A 43 -0.04 0.48 -8.15
CA ARG A 43 0.91 0.06 -9.20
C ARG A 43 0.28 0.13 -10.58
N ILE A 44 -0.97 -0.30 -10.68
CA ILE A 44 -1.71 -0.26 -11.95
C ILE A 44 -1.90 1.19 -12.39
N TYR A 45 -2.32 2.06 -11.50
CA TYR A 45 -2.48 3.49 -11.80
C TYR A 45 -1.19 4.11 -12.30
N LEU A 46 -0.07 3.81 -11.63
CA LEU A 46 1.22 4.35 -12.04
C LEU A 46 1.62 3.89 -13.44
N ARG A 47 1.36 2.63 -13.77
CA ARG A 47 1.64 2.12 -15.11
C ARG A 47 0.79 2.80 -16.17
N ILE A 48 -0.48 3.03 -15.86
CA ILE A 48 -1.37 3.76 -16.76
C ILE A 48 -0.85 5.17 -16.99
N MET A 49 -0.45 5.85 -15.91
CA MET A 49 0.09 7.20 -16.00
C MET A 49 1.36 7.25 -16.84
N LYS A 50 2.24 6.28 -16.65
CA LYS A 50 3.47 6.19 -17.43
C LYS A 50 3.17 5.91 -18.90
N ASN A 51 2.31 4.93 -19.19
CA ASN A 51 2.00 4.54 -20.55
C ASN A 51 1.31 5.65 -21.32
N ASN A 52 0.56 6.49 -20.65
CA ASN A 52 -0.09 7.64 -21.27
C ASN A 52 0.77 8.90 -21.24
N LYS A 53 2.00 8.76 -20.75
CA LYS A 53 2.95 9.88 -20.65
C LYS A 53 2.46 11.02 -19.77
N TRP A 54 1.60 10.70 -18.81
CA TRP A 54 1.10 11.69 -17.84
C TRP A 54 2.14 11.98 -16.76
N ILE A 55 3.09 11.07 -16.55
CA ILE A 55 4.26 11.32 -15.71
C ILE A 55 5.51 10.85 -16.46
N ASP A 56 6.65 11.45 -16.15
CA ASP A 56 7.90 11.04 -16.77
C ASP A 56 8.47 9.81 -16.06
N GLU A 57 9.48 9.18 -16.68
CA GLU A 57 10.08 7.97 -16.16
C GLU A 57 10.72 8.17 -14.78
N ARG A 58 11.29 9.34 -14.57
CA ARG A 58 11.93 9.64 -13.28
C ARG A 58 10.91 9.66 -12.15
N LYS A 59 9.78 10.33 -12.35
CA LYS A 59 8.72 10.38 -11.35
C LYS A 59 8.08 9.01 -11.14
N PHE A 60 7.91 8.27 -12.23
CA PHE A 60 7.39 6.92 -12.15
C PHE A 60 8.30 6.04 -11.29
N LYS A 61 9.60 6.09 -11.53
CA LYS A 61 10.57 5.29 -10.79
C LYS A 61 10.54 5.61 -9.30
N ILE A 62 10.49 6.89 -8.96
CA ILE A 62 10.42 7.31 -7.56
C ILE A 62 9.17 6.77 -6.89
N ALA A 63 8.03 6.91 -7.56
CA ALA A 63 6.75 6.46 -7.01
C ALA A 63 6.71 4.94 -6.82
N ILE A 64 7.21 4.20 -7.80
CA ILE A 64 7.27 2.73 -7.74
C ILE A 64 8.16 2.28 -6.59
N GLU A 65 9.28 2.95 -6.39
CA GLU A 65 10.18 2.62 -5.28
C GLU A 65 9.52 2.83 -3.92
N GLN A 66 8.74 3.91 -3.78
CA GLN A 66 8.00 4.17 -2.55
C GLN A 66 6.96 3.08 -2.29
N ILE A 67 6.24 2.66 -3.33
CA ILE A 67 5.27 1.59 -3.20
C ILE A 67 5.95 0.29 -2.82
N TYR A 68 7.11 0.02 -3.41
CA TYR A 68 7.88 -1.18 -3.12
C TYR A 68 8.33 -1.21 -1.64
N GLU A 69 8.78 -0.07 -1.12
CA GLU A 69 9.17 0.03 0.28
C GLU A 69 7.97 -0.22 1.20
N LEU A 70 6.83 0.39 0.90
CA LEU A 70 5.62 0.16 1.66
C LEU A 70 5.20 -1.30 1.61
N GLY A 71 5.34 -1.93 0.44
CA GLY A 71 5.02 -3.33 0.27
C GLY A 71 5.88 -4.24 1.14
N LYS A 72 7.15 -3.91 1.29
CA LYS A 72 8.05 -4.67 2.16
C LYS A 72 7.63 -4.58 3.62
N ILE A 73 7.34 -3.38 4.08
CA ILE A 73 6.90 -3.15 5.45
C ILE A 73 5.59 -3.89 5.70
N LEU A 74 4.66 -3.75 4.77
CA LEU A 74 3.36 -4.37 4.87
C LEU A 74 3.48 -5.90 4.86
N GLY A 75 4.32 -6.45 3.99
CA GLY A 75 4.57 -7.88 3.92
C GLY A 75 5.10 -8.44 5.23
N GLY A 76 6.01 -7.70 5.86
CA GLY A 76 6.54 -8.07 7.17
C GLY A 76 5.47 -8.06 8.24
N LEU A 77 4.61 -7.06 8.24
CA LEU A 77 3.51 -6.96 9.19
C LEU A 77 2.50 -8.09 8.99
N ILE A 78 2.16 -8.40 7.75
CA ILE A 78 1.24 -9.49 7.45
C ILE A 78 1.79 -10.81 7.98
N LYS A 79 3.07 -11.08 7.73
CA LYS A 79 3.71 -12.28 8.24
C LYS A 79 3.67 -12.35 9.76
N TYR A 80 3.97 -11.25 10.40
CA TYR A 80 4.01 -11.16 11.84
C TYR A 80 2.64 -11.49 12.45
N TYR A 81 1.59 -10.84 11.98
CA TYR A 81 0.26 -11.05 12.52
C TYR A 81 -0.35 -12.38 12.12
N ALA A 82 -0.06 -12.88 10.93
CA ALA A 82 -0.52 -14.20 10.52
C ALA A 82 0.09 -15.30 11.38
N LYS A 83 1.36 -15.16 11.73
CA LYS A 83 2.05 -16.12 12.60
C LYS A 83 1.42 -16.14 13.99
N ASP A 84 1.07 -14.96 14.51
CA ASP A 84 0.45 -14.84 15.82
C ASP A 84 -0.92 -15.51 15.88
N ILE A 85 -1.70 -15.38 14.82
CA ILE A 85 -3.05 -15.93 14.76
C ILE A 85 -3.04 -17.44 14.64
N LYS A 86 -2.03 -18.00 14.00
CA LYS A 86 -1.93 -19.45 13.79
C LYS A 86 -1.60 -20.24 15.06
N LYS A 87 -1.31 -19.56 16.12
CA LYS A 87 -1.15 -20.20 17.40
C LYS A 87 -2.51 -20.37 18.07
#